data_019163d218f79036188d184e80c0b246
#
_entry.id   019163d218f79036188d184e80c0b246
#
_cell.length_a   1.000
_cell.length_b   1.000
_cell.length_c   1.000
_cell.angle_alpha   90.00
_cell.angle_beta   90.00
_cell.angle_gamma   90.00
#
_symmetry.space_group_name_H-M   'P 1'
#
loop_
_entity.id
_entity.type
_entity.pdbx_description
1 polymer ?
#
loop_
_entity_poly.entity_id
_entity_poly.type
_entity_poly.pdbx_seq_one_letter_code
_entity_poly.pdbx_strand_id
1 'polypeptide(L)'
;SPCFDYRGRMQDETPEKYADRLAVELEEAIERIGSGSVMAFIAETVVGATAGAVPPVPGYFRKIKEICEHHGILLILDEVMCGTGRTGTFHAFSQEGIVPDILTNAKGLGGGYMPIGAVYLGSKIDEVIARGSGAFKHGHTYNGHPLACAAALAVQKIVIGDALVERAASQGEKLAALLRDRFGQHPHIGDIRGRGLIQAIELVADRSDSSPFDPKLGLAGRVKAEAMKEGLCVYPSSGTIDGTRGDHVLLAPPFTISDDELATAVDRLATVVDRCLGSVHA
;
A
#
# COMPACT_ATOMS: atom_id res chain seq x y z
N SER A 1 -8.31 6.91 -13.48
CA SER A 1 -7.32 7.53 -12.57
C SER A 1 -7.12 6.66 -11.33
N PRO A 2 -5.93 6.62 -10.70
CA PRO A 2 -5.75 5.92 -9.44
C PRO A 2 -6.45 6.65 -8.28
N CYS A 3 -6.91 5.90 -7.27
CA CYS A 3 -7.41 6.49 -6.04
C CYS A 3 -6.23 7.01 -5.20
N PHE A 4 -5.95 8.31 -5.32
CA PHE A 4 -4.86 8.97 -4.62
C PHE A 4 -5.34 10.33 -4.10
N ASP A 5 -5.85 10.35 -2.87
CA ASP A 5 -6.53 11.51 -2.28
C ASP A 5 -5.72 12.81 -2.40
N TYR A 6 -4.49 12.80 -1.91
CA TYR A 6 -3.62 13.99 -1.90
C TYR A 6 -3.34 14.57 -3.29
N ARG A 7 -3.25 13.73 -4.34
CA ARG A 7 -2.90 14.17 -5.70
C ARG A 7 -4.07 14.24 -6.66
N GLY A 8 -5.11 13.45 -6.42
CA GLY A 8 -6.20 13.27 -7.38
C GLY A 8 -7.49 13.96 -7.02
N ARG A 9 -7.73 14.25 -5.72
CA ARG A 9 -8.95 14.89 -5.27
C ARG A 9 -8.89 16.40 -5.55
N MET A 10 -9.96 16.96 -6.10
CA MET A 10 -10.09 18.40 -6.33
C MET A 10 -10.35 19.15 -5.02
N GLN A 11 -10.01 20.43 -4.99
CA GLN A 11 -10.04 21.23 -3.76
C GLN A 11 -11.45 21.34 -3.13
N ASP A 12 -12.49 21.29 -3.94
CA ASP A 12 -13.90 21.40 -3.55
C ASP A 12 -14.63 20.04 -3.50
N GLU A 13 -13.90 18.94 -3.74
CA GLU A 13 -14.45 17.59 -3.58
C GLU A 13 -14.35 17.09 -2.15
N THR A 14 -15.42 16.43 -1.66
CA THR A 14 -15.29 15.55 -0.49
C THR A 14 -14.68 14.20 -0.89
N PRO A 15 -14.12 13.41 0.05
CA PRO A 15 -13.62 12.07 -0.27
C PRO A 15 -14.66 11.18 -0.95
N GLU A 16 -15.95 11.29 -0.56
CA GLU A 16 -17.05 10.53 -1.16
C GLU A 16 -17.31 10.95 -2.61
N LYS A 17 -17.33 12.25 -2.90
CA LYS A 17 -17.47 12.76 -4.29
C LYS A 17 -16.30 12.35 -5.16
N TYR A 18 -15.10 12.32 -4.58
CA TYR A 18 -13.92 11.81 -5.27
C TYR A 18 -14.07 10.32 -5.61
N ALA A 19 -14.55 9.50 -4.67
CA ALA A 19 -14.87 8.11 -4.94
C ALA A 19 -15.94 7.94 -6.03
N ASP A 20 -16.98 8.80 -6.02
CA ASP A 20 -18.02 8.82 -7.06
C ASP A 20 -17.44 9.12 -8.45
N ARG A 21 -16.58 10.13 -8.55
CA ARG A 21 -15.93 10.49 -9.81
C ARG A 21 -15.05 9.36 -10.34
N LEU A 22 -14.26 8.71 -9.48
CA LEU A 22 -13.43 7.58 -9.88
C LEU A 22 -14.27 6.36 -10.32
N ALA A 23 -15.43 6.15 -9.71
CA ALA A 23 -16.38 5.12 -10.10
C ALA A 23 -16.95 5.39 -11.50
N VAL A 24 -17.35 6.65 -11.77
CA VAL A 24 -17.81 7.07 -13.12
C VAL A 24 -16.70 6.90 -14.15
N GLU A 25 -15.45 7.27 -13.84
CA GLU A 25 -14.31 7.06 -14.75
C GLU A 25 -14.12 5.57 -15.11
N LEU A 26 -14.35 4.67 -14.15
CA LEU A 26 -14.26 3.22 -14.41
C LEU A 26 -15.41 2.76 -15.30
N GLU A 27 -16.64 3.18 -15.02
CA GLU A 27 -17.84 2.85 -15.80
C GLU A 27 -17.65 3.27 -17.27
N GLU A 28 -17.30 4.54 -17.52
CA GLU A 28 -17.01 5.07 -18.84
C GLU A 28 -15.87 4.33 -19.56
N ALA A 29 -14.85 3.89 -18.82
CA ALA A 29 -13.75 3.11 -19.38
C ALA A 29 -14.21 1.74 -19.84
N ILE A 30 -15.04 1.05 -19.03
CA ILE A 30 -15.61 -0.25 -19.37
C ILE A 30 -16.53 -0.13 -20.60
N GLU A 31 -17.40 0.87 -20.65
CA GLU A 31 -18.29 1.13 -21.77
C GLU A 31 -17.49 1.39 -23.07
N ARG A 32 -16.47 2.23 -23.00
CA ARG A 32 -15.60 2.56 -24.15
C ARG A 32 -14.83 1.35 -24.69
N ILE A 33 -14.36 0.45 -23.80
CA ILE A 33 -13.63 -0.77 -24.17
C ILE A 33 -14.61 -1.83 -24.68
N GLY A 34 -15.83 -1.85 -24.16
CA GLY A 34 -16.84 -2.88 -24.32
C GLY A 34 -16.73 -3.90 -23.18
N SER A 35 -17.83 -4.05 -22.41
CA SER A 35 -17.87 -4.91 -21.22
C SER A 35 -17.43 -6.36 -21.47
N GLY A 36 -17.78 -6.91 -22.65
CA GLY A 36 -17.35 -8.27 -23.05
C GLY A 36 -15.84 -8.44 -23.28
N SER A 37 -15.07 -7.34 -23.28
CA SER A 37 -13.60 -7.34 -23.47
C SER A 37 -12.84 -7.11 -22.17
N VAL A 38 -13.52 -6.78 -21.07
CA VAL A 38 -12.90 -6.55 -19.75
C VAL A 38 -13.16 -7.77 -18.87
N MET A 39 -12.09 -8.43 -18.44
CA MET A 39 -12.17 -9.64 -17.59
C MET A 39 -12.11 -9.32 -16.11
N ALA A 40 -11.29 -8.37 -15.73
CA ALA A 40 -11.03 -8.07 -14.32
C ALA A 40 -10.59 -6.62 -14.13
N PHE A 41 -10.88 -6.09 -12.94
CA PHE A 41 -10.23 -4.91 -12.36
C PHE A 41 -9.26 -5.37 -11.29
N ILE A 42 -8.00 -4.89 -11.34
CA ILE A 42 -6.98 -5.22 -10.36
C ILE A 42 -6.41 -3.95 -9.72
N ALA A 43 -6.29 -3.96 -8.40
CA ALA A 43 -5.68 -2.86 -7.64
C ALA A 43 -5.05 -3.37 -6.33
N GLU A 44 -4.08 -2.61 -5.80
CA GLU A 44 -3.65 -2.78 -4.41
C GLU A 44 -4.73 -2.19 -3.49
N THR A 45 -5.09 -2.90 -2.40
CA THR A 45 -6.07 -2.40 -1.42
C THR A 45 -5.56 -1.14 -0.72
N VAL A 46 -4.29 -1.11 -0.35
CA VAL A 46 -3.52 0.09 0.02
C VAL A 46 -2.28 0.08 -0.84
N VAL A 47 -2.10 1.12 -1.66
CA VAL A 47 -0.98 1.19 -2.59
C VAL A 47 0.33 1.22 -1.81
N GLY A 48 1.24 0.30 -2.14
CA GLY A 48 2.51 0.14 -1.42
C GLY A 48 3.62 1.05 -1.95
N ALA A 49 4.63 0.43 -2.56
CA ALA A 49 5.89 1.07 -2.92
C ALA A 49 5.77 2.10 -4.06
N THR A 50 4.80 1.93 -4.97
CA THR A 50 4.69 2.76 -6.18
C THR A 50 4.33 4.21 -5.87
N ALA A 51 3.41 4.43 -4.93
CA ALA A 51 2.95 5.77 -4.57
C ALA A 51 3.09 6.09 -3.07
N GLY A 52 3.64 5.15 -2.27
CA GLY A 52 3.97 5.37 -0.86
C GLY A 52 2.75 5.34 0.06
N ALA A 53 2.31 4.15 0.42
CA ALA A 53 1.30 3.87 1.44
C ALA A 53 -0.04 4.63 1.24
N VAL A 54 -0.58 4.66 0.03
CA VAL A 54 -1.83 5.37 -0.28
C VAL A 54 -3.04 4.51 0.06
N PRO A 55 -3.81 4.84 1.11
CA PRO A 55 -5.08 4.18 1.38
C PRO A 55 -6.17 4.68 0.43
N PRO A 56 -7.19 3.86 0.12
CA PRO A 56 -8.36 4.32 -0.61
C PRO A 56 -9.17 5.31 0.22
N VAL A 57 -9.88 6.23 -0.45
CA VAL A 57 -10.87 7.05 0.22
C VAL A 57 -12.10 6.20 0.62
N PRO A 58 -12.86 6.62 1.66
CA PRO A 58 -14.02 5.87 2.13
C PRO A 58 -15.02 5.54 1.00
N GLY A 59 -15.42 4.28 0.93
CA GLY A 59 -16.43 3.81 -0.04
C GLY A 59 -15.91 3.52 -1.45
N TYR A 60 -14.66 3.85 -1.78
CA TYR A 60 -14.10 3.61 -3.10
C TYR A 60 -14.24 2.15 -3.55
N PHE A 61 -13.70 1.20 -2.81
CA PHE A 61 -13.74 -0.21 -3.21
C PHE A 61 -15.15 -0.81 -3.21
N ARG A 62 -16.08 -0.26 -2.42
CA ARG A 62 -17.49 -0.68 -2.49
C ARG A 62 -18.08 -0.34 -3.86
N LYS A 63 -17.88 0.89 -4.34
CA LYS A 63 -18.34 1.33 -5.67
C LYS A 63 -17.67 0.53 -6.80
N ILE A 64 -16.36 0.30 -6.70
CA ILE A 64 -15.65 -0.53 -7.68
C ILE A 64 -16.21 -1.96 -7.71
N LYS A 65 -16.50 -2.55 -6.53
CA LYS A 65 -17.09 -3.91 -6.46
C LYS A 65 -18.48 -3.97 -7.09
N GLU A 66 -19.34 -2.98 -6.83
CA GLU A 66 -20.66 -2.85 -7.43
C GLU A 66 -20.59 -2.77 -8.97
N ILE A 67 -19.69 -1.97 -9.51
CA ILE A 67 -19.45 -1.87 -10.96
C ILE A 67 -18.96 -3.21 -11.54
N CYS A 68 -17.97 -3.83 -10.87
CA CYS A 68 -17.47 -5.13 -11.32
C CYS A 68 -18.58 -6.19 -11.36
N GLU A 69 -19.43 -6.23 -10.33
CA GLU A 69 -20.57 -7.16 -10.29
C GLU A 69 -21.60 -6.88 -11.37
N HIS A 70 -21.91 -5.60 -11.62
CA HIS A 70 -22.86 -5.18 -12.67
C HIS A 70 -22.42 -5.64 -14.06
N HIS A 71 -21.14 -5.52 -14.37
CA HIS A 71 -20.57 -5.89 -15.67
C HIS A 71 -20.08 -7.35 -15.76
N GLY A 72 -20.18 -8.13 -14.70
CA GLY A 72 -19.64 -9.50 -14.65
C GLY A 72 -18.11 -9.57 -14.71
N ILE A 73 -17.43 -8.53 -14.23
CA ILE A 73 -15.98 -8.37 -14.18
C ILE A 73 -15.46 -8.83 -12.80
N LEU A 74 -14.32 -9.52 -12.75
CA LEU A 74 -13.72 -9.95 -11.50
C LEU A 74 -13.01 -8.80 -10.80
N LEU A 75 -13.18 -8.70 -9.48
CA LEU A 75 -12.37 -7.82 -8.62
C LEU A 75 -11.18 -8.60 -8.06
N ILE A 76 -9.97 -8.17 -8.42
CA ILE A 76 -8.71 -8.71 -7.92
C ILE A 76 -8.06 -7.68 -7.01
N LEU A 77 -7.80 -8.04 -5.75
CA LEU A 77 -7.06 -7.17 -4.84
C LEU A 77 -5.66 -7.73 -4.57
N ASP A 78 -4.67 -6.86 -4.75
CA ASP A 78 -3.28 -7.16 -4.41
C ASP A 78 -3.01 -6.72 -2.96
N GLU A 79 -2.80 -7.69 -2.08
CA GLU A 79 -2.42 -7.48 -0.70
C GLU A 79 -1.00 -7.99 -0.39
N VAL A 80 -0.14 -8.03 -1.40
CA VAL A 80 1.26 -8.45 -1.24
C VAL A 80 2.00 -7.56 -0.24
N MET A 81 1.74 -6.24 -0.21
CA MET A 81 2.32 -5.34 0.79
C MET A 81 1.41 -5.05 1.97
N CYS A 82 0.15 -4.79 1.72
CA CYS A 82 -0.78 -4.27 2.73
C CYS A 82 -1.52 -5.36 3.52
N GLY A 83 -1.45 -6.62 3.09
CA GLY A 83 -2.06 -7.75 3.78
C GLY A 83 -1.25 -8.31 4.95
N THR A 84 -1.69 -9.44 5.45
CA THR A 84 -1.06 -10.22 6.54
C THR A 84 -0.81 -9.36 7.80
N GLY A 85 -1.81 -8.55 8.18
CA GLY A 85 -1.75 -7.73 9.39
C GLY A 85 -1.15 -6.34 9.24
N ARG A 86 -0.46 -6.04 8.13
CA ARG A 86 0.28 -4.78 7.94
C ARG A 86 -0.55 -3.52 8.14
N THR A 87 -1.81 -3.53 7.73
CA THR A 87 -2.74 -2.40 7.84
C THR A 87 -3.61 -2.43 9.11
N GLY A 88 -3.31 -3.32 10.06
CA GLY A 88 -4.06 -3.44 11.32
C GLY A 88 -5.25 -4.39 11.26
N THR A 89 -5.47 -5.05 10.13
CA THR A 89 -6.37 -6.20 9.94
C THR A 89 -5.63 -7.27 9.16
N PHE A 90 -6.00 -8.55 9.31
CA PHE A 90 -5.29 -9.64 8.63
C PHE A 90 -5.31 -9.43 7.10
N HIS A 91 -6.45 -9.09 6.54
CA HIS A 91 -6.60 -8.60 5.17
C HIS A 91 -7.08 -7.15 5.17
N ALA A 92 -6.44 -6.30 4.38
CA ALA A 92 -6.76 -4.88 4.28
C ALA A 92 -8.19 -4.64 3.74
N PHE A 93 -8.66 -5.47 2.81
CA PHE A 93 -10.01 -5.37 2.23
C PHE A 93 -11.14 -5.48 3.27
N SER A 94 -10.89 -6.12 4.43
CA SER A 94 -11.89 -6.22 5.50
C SER A 94 -12.35 -4.84 5.99
N GLN A 95 -11.47 -3.84 5.91
CA GLN A 95 -11.77 -2.46 6.30
C GLN A 95 -12.63 -1.74 5.26
N GLU A 96 -12.67 -2.26 4.03
CA GLU A 96 -13.49 -1.69 2.94
C GLU A 96 -14.93 -2.25 2.94
N GLY A 97 -15.21 -3.27 3.75
CA GLY A 97 -16.51 -3.93 3.84
C GLY A 97 -16.91 -4.70 2.57
N ILE A 98 -15.93 -5.20 1.85
CA ILE A 98 -16.11 -6.01 0.63
C ILE A 98 -15.33 -7.31 0.72
N VAL A 99 -15.60 -8.23 -0.21
CA VAL A 99 -14.78 -9.43 -0.45
C VAL A 99 -14.40 -9.45 -1.93
N PRO A 100 -13.11 -9.48 -2.30
CA PRO A 100 -12.68 -9.60 -3.68
C PRO A 100 -12.98 -11.01 -4.24
N ASP A 101 -13.01 -11.13 -5.57
CA ASP A 101 -13.13 -12.43 -6.23
C ASP A 101 -11.81 -13.20 -6.22
N ILE A 102 -10.69 -12.46 -6.32
CA ILE A 102 -9.33 -12.98 -6.22
C ILE A 102 -8.51 -12.07 -5.31
N LEU A 103 -7.69 -12.68 -4.45
CA LEU A 103 -6.74 -11.97 -3.59
C LEU A 103 -5.35 -12.52 -3.79
N THR A 104 -4.34 -11.64 -3.92
CA THR A 104 -2.93 -12.05 -3.90
C THR A 104 -2.26 -11.64 -2.60
N ASN A 105 -1.37 -12.49 -2.09
CA ASN A 105 -0.64 -12.24 -0.86
C ASN A 105 0.78 -12.82 -0.94
N ALA A 106 1.75 -12.17 -0.27
CA ALA A 106 3.13 -12.63 -0.19
C ALA A 106 3.84 -11.96 1.02
N LYS A 107 5.11 -11.62 0.89
CA LYS A 107 5.93 -10.87 1.87
C LYS A 107 5.67 -11.25 3.33
N GLY A 108 4.75 -10.56 4.01
CA GLY A 108 4.34 -10.83 5.39
C GLY A 108 3.83 -12.26 5.62
N LEU A 109 3.33 -12.92 4.58
CA LEU A 109 2.89 -14.32 4.65
C LEU A 109 4.00 -15.25 5.14
N GLY A 110 5.23 -15.05 4.65
CA GLY A 110 6.42 -15.80 5.05
C GLY A 110 7.36 -15.06 5.99
N GLY A 111 7.03 -13.81 6.39
CA GLY A 111 7.83 -12.99 7.29
C GLY A 111 9.27 -12.72 6.83
N GLY A 112 9.56 -12.91 5.54
CA GLY A 112 10.91 -12.79 4.98
C GLY A 112 11.81 -14.02 5.16
N TYR A 113 11.34 -15.07 5.84
CA TYR A 113 12.14 -16.28 6.09
C TYR A 113 12.25 -17.19 4.87
N MET A 114 11.19 -17.31 4.07
CA MET A 114 11.19 -18.07 2.83
C MET A 114 10.39 -17.35 1.74
N PRO A 115 10.81 -17.44 0.47
CA PRO A 115 10.02 -16.95 -0.66
C PRO A 115 8.70 -17.74 -0.74
N ILE A 116 7.58 -17.03 -0.60
CA ILE A 116 6.25 -17.61 -0.72
C ILE A 116 5.26 -16.54 -1.16
N GLY A 117 4.30 -16.92 -1.99
CA GLY A 117 3.13 -16.16 -2.35
C GLY A 117 1.92 -17.07 -2.41
N ALA A 118 0.75 -16.48 -2.28
CA ALA A 118 -0.52 -17.18 -2.35
C ALA A 118 -1.52 -16.39 -3.20
N VAL A 119 -2.38 -17.12 -3.89
CA VAL A 119 -3.57 -16.61 -4.56
C VAL A 119 -4.77 -17.28 -3.91
N TYR A 120 -5.72 -16.48 -3.47
CA TYR A 120 -6.99 -16.95 -2.91
C TYR A 120 -8.08 -16.73 -3.95
N LEU A 121 -8.85 -17.77 -4.23
CA LEU A 121 -9.96 -17.73 -5.18
C LEU A 121 -11.28 -17.79 -4.43
N GLY A 122 -12.22 -16.94 -4.81
CA GLY A 122 -13.59 -17.03 -4.33
C GLY A 122 -14.28 -18.32 -4.80
N SER A 123 -15.25 -18.82 -4.03
CA SER A 123 -15.96 -20.09 -4.30
C SER A 123 -16.59 -20.14 -5.71
N LYS A 124 -17.10 -19.02 -6.22
CA LYS A 124 -17.65 -18.94 -7.57
C LYS A 124 -16.64 -19.32 -8.66
N ILE A 125 -15.37 -18.90 -8.50
CA ILE A 125 -14.29 -19.22 -9.44
C ILE A 125 -13.92 -20.69 -9.34
N ASP A 126 -13.79 -21.20 -8.11
CA ASP A 126 -13.51 -22.61 -7.85
C ASP A 126 -14.58 -23.52 -8.45
N GLU A 127 -15.86 -23.19 -8.30
CA GLU A 127 -16.97 -23.93 -8.92
C GLU A 127 -16.89 -23.93 -10.46
N VAL A 128 -16.54 -22.82 -11.09
CA VAL A 128 -16.38 -22.75 -12.55
C VAL A 128 -15.22 -23.62 -13.00
N ILE A 129 -14.10 -23.61 -12.30
CA ILE A 129 -12.95 -24.46 -12.58
C ILE A 129 -13.33 -25.93 -12.43
N ALA A 130 -14.01 -26.29 -11.34
CA ALA A 130 -14.41 -27.68 -11.05
C ALA A 130 -15.38 -28.24 -12.10
N ARG A 131 -16.38 -27.44 -12.54
CA ARG A 131 -17.35 -27.82 -13.57
C ARG A 131 -16.77 -27.79 -15.00
N GLY A 132 -15.73 -26.99 -15.23
CA GLY A 132 -15.08 -26.81 -16.53
C GLY A 132 -13.92 -27.78 -16.73
N SER A 133 -12.71 -27.32 -16.46
CA SER A 133 -11.49 -28.13 -16.68
C SER A 133 -11.25 -29.20 -15.61
N GLY A 134 -11.92 -29.13 -14.48
CA GLY A 134 -11.71 -30.00 -13.32
C GLY A 134 -10.38 -29.78 -12.59
N ALA A 135 -9.54 -28.86 -13.06
CA ALA A 135 -8.23 -28.58 -12.48
C ALA A 135 -7.80 -27.15 -12.75
N PHE A 136 -7.12 -26.56 -11.76
CA PHE A 136 -6.43 -25.29 -11.93
C PHE A 136 -5.15 -25.50 -12.76
N LYS A 137 -5.17 -25.05 -14.02
CA LYS A 137 -4.12 -25.31 -15.01
C LYS A 137 -2.98 -24.26 -14.98
N HIS A 138 -2.62 -23.80 -13.81
CA HIS A 138 -1.50 -22.90 -13.60
C HIS A 138 -0.68 -23.34 -12.39
N GLY A 139 0.64 -23.20 -12.47
CA GLY A 139 1.50 -23.52 -11.35
C GLY A 139 2.97 -23.29 -11.68
N HIS A 140 3.76 -23.28 -10.63
CA HIS A 140 5.22 -23.26 -10.68
C HIS A 140 5.76 -24.56 -10.13
N THR A 141 6.96 -24.97 -10.54
CA THR A 141 7.62 -26.21 -10.08
C THR A 141 7.67 -26.30 -8.55
N TYR A 142 7.81 -25.16 -7.87
CA TYR A 142 7.92 -25.09 -6.42
C TYR A 142 6.60 -24.76 -5.70
N ASN A 143 5.45 -24.87 -6.37
CA ASN A 143 4.16 -24.73 -5.67
C ASN A 143 4.05 -25.78 -4.54
N GLY A 144 3.60 -25.31 -3.37
CA GLY A 144 3.48 -26.18 -2.19
C GLY A 144 4.82 -26.64 -1.62
N HIS A 145 5.93 -25.93 -1.87
CA HIS A 145 7.26 -26.29 -1.35
C HIS A 145 7.22 -26.47 0.17
N PRO A 146 7.55 -27.67 0.72
CA PRO A 146 7.31 -27.98 2.11
C PRO A 146 7.97 -27.02 3.11
N LEU A 147 9.22 -26.63 2.86
CA LEU A 147 9.94 -25.70 3.74
C LEU A 147 9.32 -24.29 3.71
N ALA A 148 8.91 -23.80 2.53
CA ALA A 148 8.28 -22.50 2.42
C ALA A 148 6.92 -22.48 3.13
N CYS A 149 6.10 -23.52 2.95
CA CYS A 149 4.82 -23.68 3.63
C CYS A 149 4.99 -23.81 5.14
N ALA A 150 5.97 -24.60 5.61
CA ALA A 150 6.26 -24.76 7.04
C ALA A 150 6.72 -23.44 7.68
N ALA A 151 7.60 -22.68 7.01
CA ALA A 151 8.05 -21.36 7.47
C ALA A 151 6.87 -20.36 7.53
N ALA A 152 6.06 -20.30 6.49
CA ALA A 152 4.87 -19.42 6.48
C ALA A 152 3.90 -19.81 7.60
N LEU A 153 3.62 -21.11 7.80
CA LEU A 153 2.75 -21.57 8.88
C LEU A 153 3.28 -21.17 10.26
N ALA A 154 4.60 -21.28 10.47
CA ALA A 154 5.23 -20.87 11.73
C ALA A 154 5.08 -19.37 11.96
N VAL A 155 5.33 -18.54 10.92
CA VAL A 155 5.13 -17.08 10.98
C VAL A 155 3.68 -16.74 11.31
N GLN A 156 2.70 -17.35 10.62
CA GLN A 156 1.29 -17.04 10.85
C GLN A 156 0.81 -17.47 12.25
N LYS A 157 1.34 -18.58 12.79
CA LYS A 157 1.07 -18.98 14.18
C LYS A 157 1.54 -17.91 15.19
N ILE A 158 2.72 -17.32 14.96
CA ILE A 158 3.25 -16.24 15.80
C ILE A 158 2.40 -14.96 15.60
N VAL A 159 2.12 -14.55 14.38
CA VAL A 159 1.32 -13.37 14.07
C VAL A 159 -0.05 -13.41 14.78
N ILE A 160 -0.71 -14.56 14.74
CA ILE A 160 -2.02 -14.75 15.38
C ILE A 160 -1.87 -14.94 16.90
N GLY A 161 -0.94 -15.80 17.33
CA GLY A 161 -0.78 -16.18 18.74
C GLY A 161 -0.32 -15.04 19.64
N ASP A 162 0.49 -14.12 19.11
CA ASP A 162 1.04 -12.98 19.84
C ASP A 162 0.23 -11.68 19.55
N ALA A 163 -0.95 -11.78 18.94
CA ALA A 163 -1.83 -10.64 18.60
C ALA A 163 -1.09 -9.53 17.83
N LEU A 164 -0.21 -9.92 16.87
CA LEU A 164 0.62 -8.95 16.16
C LEU A 164 -0.16 -8.11 15.14
N VAL A 165 -1.34 -8.54 14.74
CA VAL A 165 -2.24 -7.76 13.87
C VAL A 165 -2.78 -6.54 14.63
N GLU A 166 -3.28 -6.76 15.84
CA GLU A 166 -3.77 -5.72 16.75
C GLU A 166 -2.63 -4.79 17.16
N ARG A 167 -1.45 -5.36 17.37
CA ARG A 167 -0.24 -4.58 17.65
C ARG A 167 0.14 -3.71 16.44
N ALA A 168 0.05 -4.21 15.23
CA ALA A 168 0.31 -3.40 14.02
C ALA A 168 -0.69 -2.25 13.87
N ALA A 169 -1.95 -2.42 14.26
CA ALA A 169 -2.91 -1.33 14.32
C ALA A 169 -2.46 -0.25 15.32
N SER A 170 -2.23 -0.63 16.59
CA SER A 170 -1.87 0.32 17.65
C SER A 170 -0.53 1.02 17.42
N GLN A 171 0.50 0.29 16.97
CA GLN A 171 1.80 0.89 16.63
C GLN A 171 1.72 1.76 15.39
N GLY A 172 0.82 1.43 14.46
CA GLY A 172 0.54 2.25 13.28
C GLY A 172 -0.05 3.61 13.63
N GLU A 173 -0.99 3.66 14.58
CA GLU A 173 -1.54 4.92 15.11
C GLU A 173 -0.47 5.78 15.78
N LYS A 174 0.42 5.17 16.59
CA LYS A 174 1.55 5.87 17.21
C LYS A 174 2.53 6.40 16.17
N LEU A 175 2.91 5.57 15.18
CA LEU A 175 3.80 6.02 14.10
C LEU A 175 3.20 7.20 13.35
N ALA A 176 1.92 7.12 12.98
CA ALA A 176 1.22 8.21 12.30
C ALA A 176 1.16 9.50 13.16
N ALA A 177 0.99 9.38 14.48
CA ALA A 177 1.02 10.51 15.39
C ALA A 177 2.42 11.15 15.45
N LEU A 178 3.48 10.34 15.63
CA LEU A 178 4.87 10.80 15.64
C LEU A 178 5.25 11.50 14.33
N LEU A 179 4.86 10.95 13.19
CA LEU A 179 5.11 11.58 11.89
C LEU A 179 4.39 12.92 11.76
N ARG A 180 3.12 13.01 12.18
CA ARG A 180 2.38 14.29 12.16
C ARG A 180 2.96 15.33 13.11
N ASP A 181 3.38 14.93 14.30
CA ASP A 181 4.01 15.82 15.27
C ASP A 181 5.32 16.38 14.70
N ARG A 182 6.15 15.52 14.14
CA ARG A 182 7.49 15.88 13.66
C ARG A 182 7.48 16.62 12.31
N PHE A 183 6.60 16.22 11.39
CA PHE A 183 6.60 16.69 10.00
C PHE A 183 5.36 17.49 9.60
N GLY A 184 4.33 17.55 10.43
CA GLY A 184 3.07 18.17 10.07
C GLY A 184 3.15 19.65 9.69
N GLN A 185 4.18 20.36 10.15
CA GLN A 185 4.46 21.76 9.79
C GLN A 185 5.72 21.93 8.94
N HIS A 186 6.36 20.83 8.53
CA HIS A 186 7.60 20.92 7.76
C HIS A 186 7.32 21.46 6.35
N PRO A 187 8.07 22.50 5.86
CA PRO A 187 7.76 23.21 4.61
C PRO A 187 7.84 22.32 3.36
N HIS A 188 8.59 21.24 3.43
CA HIS A 188 8.84 20.33 2.31
C HIS A 188 8.16 18.95 2.48
N ILE A 189 7.24 18.79 3.44
CA ILE A 189 6.41 17.59 3.56
C ILE A 189 4.99 17.95 3.15
N GLY A 190 4.57 17.45 2.00
CA GLY A 190 3.26 17.73 1.42
C GLY A 190 2.15 16.88 2.01
N ASP A 191 2.46 15.60 2.29
CA ASP A 191 1.48 14.65 2.80
C ASP A 191 2.13 13.64 3.75
N ILE A 192 1.33 13.21 4.74
CA ILE A 192 1.66 12.13 5.68
C ILE A 192 0.47 11.18 5.65
N ARG A 193 0.68 9.98 5.12
CA ARG A 193 -0.39 9.02 4.85
C ARG A 193 -0.01 7.60 5.19
N GLY A 194 -1.01 6.75 5.28
CA GLY A 194 -0.84 5.33 5.51
C GLY A 194 -2.03 4.71 6.22
N ARG A 195 -1.91 3.42 6.53
CA ARG A 195 -2.90 2.66 7.29
C ARG A 195 -2.18 1.59 8.12
N GLY A 196 -2.51 1.51 9.42
CA GLY A 196 -1.79 0.62 10.33
C GLY A 196 -0.28 0.90 10.31
N LEU A 197 0.53 -0.14 10.34
CA LEU A 197 1.99 -0.03 10.44
C LEU A 197 2.70 0.06 9.06
N ILE A 198 2.04 0.70 8.09
CA ILE A 198 2.63 1.15 6.83
C ILE A 198 2.27 2.62 6.62
N GLN A 199 3.27 3.48 6.70
CA GLN A 199 3.12 4.93 6.65
C GLN A 199 4.10 5.51 5.64
N ALA A 200 3.81 6.68 5.10
CA ALA A 200 4.74 7.41 4.24
C ALA A 200 4.64 8.91 4.44
N ILE A 201 5.74 9.60 4.16
CA ILE A 201 5.80 11.04 3.99
C ILE A 201 6.09 11.33 2.52
N GLU A 202 5.45 12.35 1.95
CA GLU A 202 5.71 12.81 0.59
C GLU A 202 6.51 14.11 0.59
N LEU A 203 7.61 14.12 -0.18
CA LEU A 203 8.51 15.25 -0.26
C LEU A 203 8.07 16.19 -1.39
N VAL A 204 7.94 17.48 -1.09
CA VAL A 204 7.54 18.52 -2.05
C VAL A 204 8.48 19.71 -1.99
N ALA A 205 8.71 20.33 -3.13
CA ALA A 205 9.49 21.58 -3.23
C ALA A 205 8.72 22.74 -2.64
N ASP A 206 7.42 22.80 -2.92
CA ASP A 206 6.51 23.79 -2.34
C ASP A 206 5.23 23.09 -1.85
N ARG A 207 4.91 23.31 -0.59
CA ARG A 207 3.73 22.75 0.05
C ARG A 207 2.42 23.44 -0.37
N SER A 208 2.49 24.69 -0.81
CA SER A 208 1.30 25.49 -1.16
C SER A 208 0.59 24.98 -2.42
N ASP A 209 1.35 24.46 -3.37
CA ASP A 209 0.86 23.91 -4.63
C ASP A 209 1.20 22.42 -4.82
N SER A 210 1.84 21.83 -3.81
CA SER A 210 2.28 20.43 -3.84
C SER A 210 3.27 20.10 -4.96
N SER A 211 4.02 21.09 -5.47
CA SER A 211 4.97 20.88 -6.55
C SER A 211 6.12 19.95 -6.13
N PRO A 212 6.50 18.98 -6.97
CA PRO A 212 7.59 18.08 -6.66
C PRO A 212 8.95 18.74 -6.81
N PHE A 213 9.97 18.16 -6.18
CA PHE A 213 11.36 18.51 -6.49
C PHE A 213 11.75 18.09 -7.91
N ASP A 214 12.78 18.74 -8.48
CA ASP A 214 13.35 18.31 -9.76
C ASP A 214 13.90 16.86 -9.63
N PRO A 215 13.46 15.93 -10.47
CA PRO A 215 13.94 14.54 -10.44
C PRO A 215 15.46 14.41 -10.55
N LYS A 216 16.14 15.38 -11.20
CA LYS A 216 17.61 15.41 -11.31
C LYS A 216 18.34 15.49 -9.98
N LEU A 217 17.66 15.94 -8.92
CA LEU A 217 18.24 15.97 -7.57
C LEU A 217 18.46 14.57 -7.00
N GLY A 218 17.76 13.54 -7.52
CA GLY A 218 17.87 12.16 -7.05
C GLY A 218 17.56 12.01 -5.57
N LEU A 219 16.54 12.74 -5.07
CA LEU A 219 16.31 12.96 -3.65
C LEU A 219 16.04 11.66 -2.90
N ALA A 220 15.23 10.75 -3.46
CA ALA A 220 14.99 9.44 -2.87
C ALA A 220 16.28 8.63 -2.64
N GLY A 221 17.20 8.64 -3.63
CA GLY A 221 18.51 7.99 -3.51
C GLY A 221 19.40 8.60 -2.42
N ARG A 222 19.37 9.93 -2.30
CA ARG A 222 20.11 10.66 -1.25
C ARG A 222 19.55 10.36 0.13
N VAL A 223 18.23 10.40 0.30
CA VAL A 223 17.57 10.04 1.57
C VAL A 223 17.93 8.62 1.97
N LYS A 224 17.91 7.66 1.01
CA LYS A 224 18.31 6.27 1.29
C LYS A 224 19.75 6.18 1.80
N ALA A 225 20.68 6.85 1.13
CA ALA A 225 22.09 6.81 1.50
C ALA A 225 22.34 7.45 2.89
N GLU A 226 21.74 8.59 3.16
CA GLU A 226 21.88 9.27 4.47
C GLU A 226 21.18 8.50 5.59
N ALA A 227 20.00 7.93 5.35
CA ALA A 227 19.30 7.09 6.33
C ALA A 227 20.16 5.88 6.77
N MET A 228 20.81 5.21 5.82
CA MET A 228 21.71 4.10 6.13
C MET A 228 22.90 4.52 7.00
N LYS A 229 23.46 5.72 6.81
CA LYS A 229 24.52 6.27 7.66
C LYS A 229 24.05 6.55 9.10
N GLU A 230 22.77 6.96 9.24
CA GLU A 230 22.14 7.17 10.54
C GLU A 230 21.64 5.85 11.18
N GLY A 231 21.92 4.69 10.58
CA GLY A 231 21.45 3.40 11.07
C GLY A 231 19.93 3.23 10.97
N LEU A 232 19.31 3.87 9.96
CA LEU A 232 17.88 3.79 9.69
C LEU A 232 17.63 3.15 8.33
N CYS A 233 16.84 2.06 8.30
CA CYS A 233 16.40 1.41 7.08
C CYS A 233 14.97 1.87 6.76
N VAL A 234 14.82 2.71 5.75
CA VAL A 234 13.54 3.19 5.20
C VAL A 234 13.48 2.90 3.70
N TYR A 235 12.32 3.05 3.11
CA TYR A 235 12.10 2.79 1.69
C TYR A 235 11.72 4.08 0.93
N PRO A 236 12.70 4.92 0.57
CA PRO A 236 12.47 6.07 -0.29
C PRO A 236 12.28 5.61 -1.74
N SER A 237 11.35 6.25 -2.44
CA SER A 237 11.08 6.00 -3.86
C SER A 237 10.76 7.30 -4.58
N SER A 238 11.02 7.34 -5.88
CA SER A 238 10.68 8.43 -6.79
C SER A 238 9.61 8.00 -7.78
N GLY A 239 9.04 8.96 -8.51
CA GLY A 239 8.01 8.67 -9.50
C GLY A 239 6.60 8.59 -8.93
N THR A 240 6.38 9.07 -7.72
CA THR A 240 5.11 9.01 -6.97
C THR A 240 3.90 9.54 -7.75
N ILE A 241 4.10 10.55 -8.62
CA ILE A 241 3.03 11.28 -9.32
C ILE A 241 2.70 10.63 -10.66
N ASP A 242 3.74 10.36 -11.47
CA ASP A 242 3.58 9.97 -12.87
C ASP A 242 4.63 8.95 -13.35
N GLY A 243 5.30 8.29 -12.41
CA GLY A 243 6.39 7.35 -12.68
C GLY A 243 7.75 8.02 -12.86
N THR A 244 7.82 9.36 -12.86
CA THR A 244 9.05 10.13 -13.02
C THR A 244 9.24 11.15 -11.92
N ARG A 245 8.18 11.93 -11.61
CA ARG A 245 8.19 13.03 -10.64
C ARG A 245 7.60 12.61 -9.31
N GLY A 246 8.03 13.33 -8.25
CA GLY A 246 7.59 13.11 -6.88
C GLY A 246 8.44 12.09 -6.15
N ASP A 247 8.70 12.38 -4.88
CA ASP A 247 9.49 11.52 -3.99
C ASP A 247 8.71 11.27 -2.71
N HIS A 248 8.76 10.04 -2.21
CA HIS A 248 8.21 9.68 -0.91
C HIS A 248 9.17 8.80 -0.12
N VAL A 249 8.97 8.75 1.19
CA VAL A 249 9.67 7.83 2.07
C VAL A 249 8.65 6.96 2.78
N LEU A 250 8.67 5.67 2.51
CA LEU A 250 7.78 4.69 3.12
C LEU A 250 8.46 4.04 4.33
N LEU A 251 7.70 3.91 5.41
CA LEU A 251 8.07 3.23 6.65
C LEU A 251 7.15 2.02 6.85
N ALA A 252 7.75 0.85 6.99
CA ALA A 252 7.05 -0.41 7.26
C ALA A 252 7.83 -1.23 8.30
N PRO A 253 7.95 -0.75 9.54
CA PRO A 253 8.75 -1.41 10.57
C PRO A 253 8.16 -2.78 10.95
N PRO A 254 8.93 -3.65 11.64
CA PRO A 254 8.42 -4.93 12.11
C PRO A 254 7.25 -4.75 13.09
N PHE A 255 6.33 -5.70 13.13
CA PHE A 255 5.18 -5.65 14.04
C PHE A 255 5.57 -5.63 15.52
N THR A 256 6.76 -6.15 15.83
CA THR A 256 7.33 -6.23 17.17
C THR A 256 8.03 -4.95 17.63
N ILE A 257 8.09 -3.91 16.78
CA ILE A 257 8.76 -2.64 17.10
C ILE A 257 8.24 -2.05 18.42
N SER A 258 9.13 -1.55 19.24
CA SER A 258 8.78 -0.86 20.48
C SER A 258 8.47 0.62 20.27
N ASP A 259 7.89 1.28 21.27
CA ASP A 259 7.58 2.70 21.23
C ASP A 259 8.85 3.56 21.09
N ASP A 260 9.92 3.19 21.83
CA ASP A 260 11.20 3.89 21.78
C ASP A 260 11.89 3.74 20.42
N GLU A 261 11.79 2.56 19.80
CA GLU A 261 12.30 2.34 18.45
C GLU A 261 11.54 3.14 17.41
N LEU A 262 10.20 3.26 17.54
CA LEU A 262 9.39 4.12 16.66
C LEU A 262 9.81 5.59 16.78
N ALA A 263 9.93 6.10 18.00
CA ALA A 263 10.38 7.48 18.25
C ALA A 263 11.78 7.71 17.66
N THR A 264 12.72 6.79 17.92
CA THR A 264 14.09 6.85 17.39
C THR A 264 14.09 6.84 15.84
N ALA A 265 13.25 6.02 15.22
CA ALA A 265 13.18 5.95 13.77
C ALA A 265 12.67 7.27 13.16
N VAL A 266 11.67 7.90 13.78
CA VAL A 266 11.13 9.18 13.31
C VAL A 266 12.13 10.31 13.50
N ASP A 267 12.85 10.37 14.64
CA ASP A 267 13.87 11.38 14.90
C ASP A 267 15.05 11.28 13.93
N ARG A 268 15.52 10.05 13.65
CA ARG A 268 16.55 9.81 12.64
C ARG A 268 16.07 10.19 11.24
N LEU A 269 14.84 9.84 10.89
CA LEU A 269 14.26 10.24 9.61
C LEU A 269 14.21 11.76 9.47
N ALA A 270 13.84 12.47 10.52
CA ALA A 270 13.82 13.92 10.52
C ALA A 270 15.20 14.51 10.27
N THR A 271 16.23 14.03 10.99
CA THR A 271 17.62 14.45 10.78
C THR A 271 18.06 14.23 9.32
N VAL A 272 17.69 13.09 8.74
CA VAL A 272 18.04 12.75 7.35
C VAL A 272 17.34 13.66 6.36
N VAL A 273 16.04 13.90 6.54
CA VAL A 273 15.23 14.76 5.67
C VAL A 273 15.76 16.18 5.72
N ASP A 274 15.96 16.76 6.92
CA ASP A 274 16.50 18.11 7.10
C ASP A 274 17.87 18.27 6.41
N ARG A 275 18.76 17.30 6.56
CA ARG A 275 20.09 17.30 5.93
C ARG A 275 20.00 17.22 4.38
N CYS A 276 19.16 16.35 3.86
CA CYS A 276 19.00 16.19 2.42
C CYS A 276 18.38 17.45 1.77
N LEU A 277 17.40 18.08 2.44
CA LEU A 277 16.72 19.26 1.93
C LEU A 277 17.52 20.55 2.14
N GLY A 278 18.22 20.70 3.26
CA GLY A 278 19.09 21.85 3.50
C GLY A 278 20.18 22.03 2.45
N SER A 279 20.63 20.93 1.85
CA SER A 279 21.62 20.95 0.75
C SER A 279 21.01 21.20 -0.64
N VAL A 280 19.69 21.31 -0.78
CA VAL A 280 19.03 21.66 -2.05
C VAL A 280 18.98 23.18 -2.24
N HIS A 281 19.03 23.93 -1.15
CA HIS A 281 18.96 25.40 -1.16
C HIS A 281 20.35 26.08 -1.02
N ALA A 282 21.42 25.30 -0.89
CA ALA A 282 22.80 25.74 -0.84
C ALA A 282 23.47 25.61 -2.21
#